data_ee02d22bddec2988317b5b2aff64f399
#
_entry.id   ee02d22bddec2988317b5b2aff64f399
#
_cell.length_a   1.000
_cell.length_b   1.000
_cell.length_c   1.000
_cell.angle_alpha   90.00
_cell.angle_beta   90.00
_cell.angle_gamma   90.00
#
_symmetry.space_group_name_H-M   'P 1'
#
loop_
_entity.id
_entity.type
_entity.pdbx_description
1 polymer ?
#
loop_
_entity_poly.entity_id
_entity_poly.type
_entity_poly.pdbx_seq_one_letter_code
_entity_poly.pdbx_strand_id
1 'polypeptide(L)'
;RITFHMRSELFQAAVDTLLTAITVEFSRGTSAACRRTAHLLRSTDTTISTKLIQPMSSHDTPCHLPGSVLELLQTVSPVPTVSEIAALTQDLQWHESARSHTPISELIGPTGLIKHQSFRVGLFALIPDIDYSDHAHPADEVYIVLAGSGSWSLDRGPYQVKTAGDI
;
A
#
# COMPACT_ATOMS: atom_id res chain seq x y z
N ARG A 1 -24.39 12.52 16.94
CA ARG A 1 -23.19 13.19 16.38
C ARG A 1 -21.95 12.51 16.93
N ILE A 2 -21.22 11.79 16.08
CA ILE A 2 -19.89 11.26 16.41
C ILE A 2 -18.97 12.48 16.54
N THR A 3 -18.32 12.65 17.68
CA THR A 3 -17.38 13.74 17.88
C THR A 3 -16.15 13.55 17.01
N PHE A 4 -15.44 14.63 16.66
CA PHE A 4 -14.21 14.60 15.85
C PHE A 4 -13.16 13.65 16.47
N HIS A 5 -13.03 13.66 17.78
CA HIS A 5 -12.12 12.80 18.53
C HIS A 5 -12.41 11.31 18.32
N MET A 6 -13.68 10.90 18.42
CA MET A 6 -14.11 9.53 18.23
C MET A 6 -13.89 9.03 16.78
N ARG A 7 -13.98 9.92 15.78
CA ARG A 7 -13.62 9.58 14.39
C ARG A 7 -12.13 9.31 14.21
N SER A 8 -11.28 10.10 14.88
CA SER A 8 -9.83 9.88 14.79
C SER A 8 -9.39 8.58 15.45
N GLU A 9 -10.00 8.19 16.57
CA GLU A 9 -9.72 6.92 17.25
C GLU A 9 -10.16 5.72 16.41
N LEU A 10 -11.32 5.79 15.79
CA LEU A 10 -11.82 4.74 14.90
C LEU A 10 -10.93 4.59 13.66
N PHE A 11 -10.46 5.69 13.10
CA PHE A 11 -9.55 5.67 11.96
C PHE A 11 -8.19 5.10 12.35
N GLN A 12 -7.62 5.48 13.51
CA GLN A 12 -6.40 4.89 14.03
C GLN A 12 -6.54 3.37 14.18
N ALA A 13 -7.62 2.90 14.81
CA ALA A 13 -7.85 1.48 15.02
C ALA A 13 -7.99 0.71 13.69
N ALA A 14 -8.62 1.30 12.69
CA ALA A 14 -8.74 0.70 11.37
C ALA A 14 -7.38 0.62 10.64
N VAL A 15 -6.52 1.65 10.75
CA VAL A 15 -5.16 1.62 10.22
C VAL A 15 -4.29 0.59 10.94
N ASP A 16 -4.40 0.46 12.27
CA ASP A 16 -3.68 -0.56 13.03
C ASP A 16 -4.09 -1.98 12.60
N THR A 17 -5.38 -2.19 12.35
CA THR A 17 -5.89 -3.47 11.82
C THR A 17 -5.31 -3.76 10.45
N LEU A 18 -5.30 -2.79 9.53
CA LEU A 18 -4.70 -2.91 8.21
C LEU A 18 -3.21 -3.25 8.29
N LEU A 19 -2.43 -2.54 9.11
CA LEU A 19 -1.00 -2.77 9.26
C LEU A 19 -0.70 -4.14 9.88
N THR A 20 -1.54 -4.60 10.79
CA THR A 20 -1.47 -5.96 11.33
C THR A 20 -1.68 -7.00 10.23
N ALA A 21 -2.70 -6.83 9.40
CA ALA A 21 -2.97 -7.72 8.27
C ALA A 21 -1.81 -7.73 7.26
N ILE A 22 -1.28 -6.57 6.88
CA ILE A 22 -0.09 -6.44 6.02
C ILE A 22 1.12 -7.15 6.64
N THR A 23 1.33 -7.02 7.95
CA THR A 23 2.43 -7.68 8.67
C THR A 23 2.30 -9.21 8.59
N VAL A 24 1.10 -9.74 8.70
CA VAL A 24 0.84 -11.18 8.55
C VAL A 24 1.20 -11.64 7.14
N GLU A 25 0.79 -10.90 6.10
CA GLU A 25 1.12 -11.24 4.72
C GLU A 25 2.64 -11.27 4.48
N PHE A 26 3.39 -10.24 4.89
CA PHE A 26 4.85 -10.24 4.77
C PHE A 26 5.51 -11.36 5.58
N SER A 27 4.90 -11.78 6.69
CA SER A 27 5.43 -12.90 7.51
C SER A 27 5.32 -14.26 6.81
N ARG A 28 4.45 -14.39 5.80
CA ARG A 28 4.32 -15.61 4.98
C ARG A 28 5.44 -15.72 3.94
N GLY A 29 6.03 -14.59 3.55
CA GLY A 29 7.12 -14.56 2.58
C GLY A 29 8.42 -15.14 3.15
N THR A 30 9.14 -15.91 2.32
CA THR A 30 10.37 -16.63 2.72
C THR A 30 11.64 -15.81 2.48
N SER A 31 11.57 -14.70 1.74
CA SER A 31 12.74 -13.86 1.44
C SER A 31 13.27 -13.13 2.69
N ALA A 32 14.53 -12.75 2.67
CA ALA A 32 15.11 -11.92 3.73
C ALA A 32 14.42 -10.55 3.80
N ALA A 33 14.02 -9.99 2.65
CA ALA A 33 13.31 -8.72 2.58
C ALA A 33 11.92 -8.81 3.23
N CYS A 34 11.15 -9.87 2.98
CA CYS A 34 9.86 -10.10 3.66
C CYS A 34 10.02 -10.15 5.18
N ARG A 35 11.02 -10.91 5.68
CA ARG A 35 11.26 -11.01 7.11
C ARG A 35 11.65 -9.65 7.73
N ARG A 36 12.51 -8.87 7.05
CA ARG A 36 12.87 -7.52 7.50
C ARG A 36 11.65 -6.61 7.54
N THR A 37 10.83 -6.62 6.49
CA THR A 37 9.61 -5.80 6.43
C THR A 37 8.65 -6.14 7.56
N ALA A 38 8.37 -7.43 7.78
CA ALA A 38 7.51 -7.87 8.87
C ALA A 38 8.07 -7.49 10.26
N HIS A 39 9.39 -7.54 10.43
CA HIS A 39 10.04 -7.10 11.68
C HIS A 39 9.90 -5.60 11.89
N LEU A 40 10.18 -4.79 10.87
CA LEU A 40 10.04 -3.33 10.93
C LEU A 40 8.61 -2.92 11.24
N LEU A 41 7.61 -3.53 10.60
CA LEU A 41 6.20 -3.27 10.87
C LEU A 41 5.82 -3.54 12.34
N ARG A 42 6.31 -4.63 12.93
CA ARG A 42 6.04 -4.95 14.34
C ARG A 42 6.70 -3.99 15.33
N SER A 43 7.80 -3.36 14.94
CA SER A 43 8.58 -2.47 15.81
C SER A 43 8.27 -0.98 15.58
N THR A 44 7.47 -0.64 14.58
CA THR A 44 7.11 0.74 14.24
C THR A 44 6.00 1.23 15.16
N ASP A 45 6.15 2.44 15.69
CA ASP A 45 5.05 3.16 16.33
C ASP A 45 4.03 3.55 15.26
N THR A 46 2.82 2.99 15.36
CA THR A 46 1.74 3.17 14.38
C THR A 46 0.87 4.39 14.66
N THR A 47 1.27 5.28 15.55
CA THR A 47 0.53 6.50 15.84
C THR A 47 0.45 7.39 14.60
N ILE A 48 -0.77 7.68 14.16
CA ILE A 48 -1.03 8.55 13.01
C ILE A 48 -0.61 9.97 13.32
N SER A 49 0.17 10.55 12.43
CA SER A 49 0.56 11.95 12.53
C SER A 49 -0.63 12.86 12.24
N THR A 50 -0.93 13.78 13.15
CA THR A 50 -1.96 14.80 12.94
C THR A 50 -1.55 15.89 11.95
N LYS A 51 -0.29 15.90 11.50
CA LYS A 51 0.17 16.82 10.46
C LYS A 51 -0.44 16.42 9.12
N LEU A 52 -0.78 17.42 8.32
CA LEU A 52 -1.28 17.22 6.95
C LEU A 52 -0.36 16.25 6.20
N ILE A 53 -0.97 15.23 5.61
CA ILE A 53 -0.29 14.31 4.71
C ILE A 53 0.05 15.10 3.45
N GLN A 54 1.29 15.02 3.03
CA GLN A 54 1.77 15.67 1.82
C GLN A 54 1.95 14.63 0.71
N PRO A 55 1.82 15.02 -0.57
CA PRO A 55 2.19 14.16 -1.69
C PRO A 55 3.61 13.62 -1.53
N MET A 56 3.85 12.40 -2.00
CA MET A 56 5.19 11.78 -1.97
C MET A 56 6.21 12.57 -2.80
N SER A 57 5.72 13.27 -3.81
CA SER A 57 6.48 14.16 -4.67
C SER A 57 5.71 15.45 -4.90
N SER A 58 6.41 16.56 -5.16
CA SER A 58 5.78 17.83 -5.56
C SER A 58 5.03 17.76 -6.89
N HIS A 59 5.19 16.67 -7.63
CA HIS A 59 4.53 16.42 -8.91
C HIS A 59 3.33 15.47 -8.80
N ASP A 60 3.12 14.84 -7.64
CA ASP A 60 1.99 13.95 -7.43
C ASP A 60 0.71 14.77 -7.19
N THR A 61 -0.39 14.35 -7.79
CA THR A 61 -1.68 15.03 -7.68
C THR A 61 -2.68 14.20 -6.87
N PRO A 62 -3.49 14.82 -6.00
CA PRO A 62 -4.56 14.09 -5.32
C PRO A 62 -5.49 13.42 -6.33
N CYS A 63 -5.84 12.17 -6.09
CA CYS A 63 -6.74 11.40 -6.96
C CYS A 63 -7.67 10.50 -6.14
N HIS A 64 -8.55 9.80 -6.84
CA HIS A 64 -9.38 8.74 -6.28
C HIS A 64 -9.04 7.42 -6.96
N LEU A 65 -9.28 6.30 -6.27
CA LEU A 65 -9.16 5.00 -6.91
C LEU A 65 -10.18 4.87 -8.06
N PRO A 66 -9.75 4.31 -9.22
CA PRO A 66 -10.65 3.99 -10.31
C PRO A 66 -11.77 3.04 -9.87
N GLY A 67 -12.95 3.17 -10.47
CA GLY A 67 -14.11 2.30 -10.20
C GLY A 67 -13.80 0.81 -10.36
N SER A 68 -13.02 0.45 -11.37
CA SER A 68 -12.57 -0.93 -11.61
C SER A 68 -11.73 -1.51 -10.44
N VAL A 69 -10.92 -0.68 -9.78
CA VAL A 69 -10.16 -1.09 -8.58
C VAL A 69 -11.09 -1.25 -7.39
N LEU A 70 -12.05 -0.34 -7.22
CA LEU A 70 -13.05 -0.44 -6.14
C LEU A 70 -13.92 -1.70 -6.30
N GLU A 71 -14.34 -2.03 -7.51
CA GLU A 71 -15.08 -3.26 -7.81
C GLU A 71 -14.23 -4.50 -7.51
N LEU A 72 -12.93 -4.49 -7.88
CA LEU A 72 -12.02 -5.58 -7.59
C LEU A 72 -11.85 -5.81 -6.08
N LEU A 73 -11.76 -4.73 -5.29
CA LEU A 73 -11.66 -4.81 -3.83
C LEU A 73 -12.93 -5.37 -3.15
N GLN A 74 -14.08 -5.33 -3.84
CA GLN A 74 -15.34 -5.92 -3.37
C GLN A 74 -15.47 -7.40 -3.72
N THR A 75 -14.58 -7.93 -4.55
CA THR A 75 -14.59 -9.37 -4.89
C THR A 75 -13.98 -10.20 -3.76
N VAL A 76 -14.34 -11.48 -3.71
CA VAL A 76 -13.71 -12.42 -2.77
C VAL A 76 -12.23 -12.56 -3.14
N SER A 77 -11.35 -12.13 -2.25
CA SER A 77 -9.91 -12.28 -2.41
C SER A 77 -9.37 -13.36 -1.46
N PRO A 78 -8.38 -14.17 -1.88
CA PRO A 78 -7.67 -15.08 -0.99
C PRO A 78 -6.79 -14.33 0.02
N VAL A 79 -6.61 -13.02 -0.15
CA VAL A 79 -5.80 -12.17 0.73
C VAL A 79 -6.71 -11.43 1.70
N PRO A 80 -6.71 -11.77 3.00
CA PRO A 80 -7.58 -11.13 4.00
C PRO A 80 -7.42 -9.61 4.10
N THR A 81 -6.20 -9.12 3.86
CA THR A 81 -5.88 -7.67 3.88
C THR A 81 -6.72 -6.84 2.91
N VAL A 82 -7.29 -7.45 1.86
CA VAL A 82 -8.13 -6.73 0.89
C VAL A 82 -9.38 -6.15 1.54
N SER A 83 -10.01 -6.86 2.47
CA SER A 83 -11.18 -6.34 3.18
C SER A 83 -10.87 -5.12 4.04
N GLU A 84 -9.69 -5.10 4.66
CA GLU A 84 -9.22 -3.96 5.47
C GLU A 84 -8.94 -2.73 4.58
N ILE A 85 -8.35 -2.95 3.41
CA ILE A 85 -8.12 -1.90 2.42
C ILE A 85 -9.46 -1.34 1.92
N ALA A 86 -10.39 -2.21 1.55
CA ALA A 86 -11.71 -1.80 1.06
C ALA A 86 -12.44 -0.93 2.10
N ALA A 87 -12.35 -1.29 3.39
CA ALA A 87 -12.97 -0.52 4.48
C ALA A 87 -12.37 0.89 4.63
N LEU A 88 -11.08 1.07 4.33
CA LEU A 88 -10.36 2.32 4.51
C LEU A 88 -10.21 3.16 3.24
N THR A 89 -10.57 2.64 2.08
CA THR A 89 -10.29 3.26 0.77
C THR A 89 -10.70 4.73 0.68
N GLN A 90 -11.84 5.11 1.25
CA GLN A 90 -12.35 6.48 1.21
C GLN A 90 -11.68 7.41 2.22
N ASP A 91 -11.08 6.86 3.25
CA ASP A 91 -10.39 7.62 4.30
C ASP A 91 -8.89 7.75 4.04
N LEU A 92 -8.34 6.93 3.14
CA LEU A 92 -6.96 7.03 2.69
C LEU A 92 -6.79 8.16 1.68
N GLN A 93 -5.65 8.84 1.75
CA GLN A 93 -5.28 9.81 0.75
C GLN A 93 -4.56 9.13 -0.40
N TRP A 94 -5.11 9.26 -1.59
CA TRP A 94 -4.54 8.74 -2.82
C TRP A 94 -3.96 9.88 -3.65
N HIS A 95 -2.81 9.63 -4.24
CA HIS A 95 -2.14 10.55 -5.16
C HIS A 95 -1.77 9.79 -6.43
N GLU A 96 -1.98 10.42 -7.56
CA GLU A 96 -1.47 9.91 -8.83
C GLU A 96 0.01 10.22 -8.93
N SER A 97 0.83 9.18 -9.08
CA SER A 97 2.25 9.33 -9.31
C SER A 97 2.50 9.95 -10.68
N ALA A 98 3.21 11.06 -10.73
CA ALA A 98 3.60 11.72 -11.97
C ALA A 98 4.47 10.85 -12.90
N ARG A 99 5.13 9.82 -12.36
CA ARG A 99 5.98 8.89 -13.11
C ARG A 99 5.19 7.76 -13.76
N SER A 100 4.26 7.18 -13.02
CA SER A 100 3.59 5.92 -13.41
C SER A 100 2.12 6.10 -13.72
N HIS A 101 1.55 7.29 -13.46
CA HIS A 101 0.11 7.55 -13.56
C HIS A 101 -0.75 6.55 -12.78
N THR A 102 -0.19 6.05 -11.68
CA THR A 102 -0.85 5.06 -10.81
C THR A 102 -1.27 5.70 -9.50
N PRO A 103 -2.45 5.39 -8.97
CA PRO A 103 -2.84 5.80 -7.62
C PRO A 103 -1.96 5.13 -6.55
N ILE A 104 -1.40 5.95 -5.68
CA ILE A 104 -0.55 5.54 -4.55
C ILE A 104 -1.09 6.15 -3.25
N SER A 105 -1.06 5.38 -2.18
CA SER A 105 -1.29 5.87 -0.82
C SER A 105 -0.16 5.39 0.09
N GLU A 106 0.63 6.33 0.63
CA GLU A 106 1.70 6.02 1.57
C GLU A 106 1.12 5.89 3.00
N LEU A 107 1.19 4.70 3.56
CA LEU A 107 0.74 4.42 4.92
C LEU A 107 1.83 4.77 5.95
N ILE A 108 3.05 4.28 5.72
CA ILE A 108 4.23 4.56 6.55
C ILE A 108 5.29 5.16 5.66
N GLY A 109 5.91 6.24 6.10
CA GLY A 109 7.01 6.88 5.38
C GLY A 109 7.12 8.37 5.68
N PRO A 110 8.04 9.08 5.04
CA PRO A 110 8.26 10.50 5.29
C PRO A 110 7.03 11.37 5.04
N THR A 111 6.16 10.96 4.13
CA THR A 111 4.93 11.68 3.75
C THR A 111 3.65 10.94 4.16
N GLY A 112 3.77 9.69 4.64
CA GLY A 112 2.65 8.82 5.00
C GLY A 112 1.84 9.25 6.22
N LEU A 113 0.79 8.50 6.50
CA LEU A 113 -0.04 8.62 7.71
C LEU A 113 0.82 8.52 8.97
N ILE A 114 1.73 7.55 8.98
CA ILE A 114 2.67 7.27 10.04
C ILE A 114 4.04 7.73 9.58
N LYS A 115 4.65 8.65 10.31
CA LYS A 115 5.94 9.23 9.90
C LYS A 115 7.09 8.29 10.20
N HIS A 116 7.84 7.95 9.17
CA HIS A 116 9.06 7.16 9.26
C HIS A 116 10.09 7.60 8.21
N GLN A 117 11.38 7.72 8.57
CA GLN A 117 12.38 8.32 7.70
C GLN A 117 13.12 7.33 6.78
N SER A 118 13.23 6.09 7.20
CA SER A 118 14.09 5.09 6.51
C SER A 118 13.34 3.88 5.95
N PHE A 119 12.02 3.86 6.10
CA PHE A 119 11.19 2.72 5.73
C PHE A 119 9.85 3.24 5.19
N ARG A 120 9.35 2.60 4.15
CA ARG A 120 8.08 2.96 3.51
C ARG A 120 7.18 1.75 3.37
N VAL A 121 5.91 1.94 3.58
CA VAL A 121 4.84 1.01 3.23
C VAL A 121 3.74 1.80 2.55
N GLY A 122 3.31 1.33 1.40
CA GLY A 122 2.25 1.97 0.64
C GLY A 122 1.39 0.96 -0.07
N LEU A 123 0.27 1.46 -0.54
CA LEU A 123 -0.64 0.77 -1.45
C LEU A 123 -0.54 1.45 -2.80
N PHE A 124 -0.54 0.69 -3.88
CA PHE A 124 -0.68 1.26 -5.20
C PHE A 124 -1.58 0.39 -6.08
N ALA A 125 -2.26 1.04 -7.02
CA ALA A 125 -3.19 0.39 -7.92
C ALA A 125 -2.70 0.49 -9.36
N LEU A 126 -2.20 -0.62 -9.91
CA LEU A 126 -1.96 -0.71 -11.35
C LEU A 126 -3.30 -0.85 -12.06
N ILE A 127 -3.63 0.12 -12.89
CA ILE A 127 -4.82 0.04 -13.73
C ILE A 127 -4.53 -0.81 -14.98
N PRO A 128 -5.55 -1.43 -15.60
CA PRO A 128 -5.35 -2.21 -16.82
C PRO A 128 -4.61 -1.43 -17.90
N ASP A 129 -3.81 -2.14 -18.68
CA ASP A 129 -3.06 -1.61 -19.83
C ASP A 129 -2.02 -0.53 -19.51
N ILE A 130 -1.66 -0.36 -18.24
CA ILE A 130 -0.52 0.47 -17.86
C ILE A 130 0.79 -0.32 -17.95
N ASP A 131 1.75 0.28 -18.64
CA ASP A 131 3.14 -0.16 -18.61
C ASP A 131 3.86 0.57 -17.47
N TYR A 132 4.11 -0.15 -16.37
CA TYR A 132 4.92 0.35 -15.27
C TYR A 132 6.40 0.17 -15.64
N SER A 133 6.98 1.20 -16.21
CA SER A 133 8.32 1.14 -16.84
C SER A 133 9.40 0.60 -15.91
N ASP A 134 10.38 -0.07 -16.50
CA ASP A 134 11.58 -0.55 -15.83
C ASP A 134 12.25 0.56 -15.01
N HIS A 135 12.52 0.28 -13.76
CA HIS A 135 13.24 1.20 -12.87
C HIS A 135 14.11 0.41 -11.90
N ALA A 136 15.11 1.08 -11.36
CA ALA A 136 15.98 0.54 -10.32
C ALA A 136 16.36 1.65 -9.34
N HIS A 137 16.50 1.27 -8.09
CA HIS A 137 16.95 2.14 -7.01
C HIS A 137 17.65 1.30 -5.92
N PRO A 138 18.44 1.92 -5.02
CA PRO A 138 19.21 1.19 -4.01
C PRO A 138 18.39 0.51 -2.91
N ALA A 139 17.11 0.90 -2.73
CA ALA A 139 16.27 0.31 -1.70
C ALA A 139 15.77 -1.09 -2.10
N ASP A 140 15.76 -2.02 -1.15
CA ASP A 140 15.06 -3.28 -1.31
C ASP A 140 13.55 -3.03 -1.37
N GLU A 141 12.87 -3.63 -2.33
CA GLU A 141 11.40 -3.61 -2.43
C GLU A 141 10.81 -5.01 -2.34
N VAL A 142 9.66 -5.09 -1.71
CA VAL A 142 8.85 -6.30 -1.66
C VAL A 142 7.41 -5.91 -1.98
N TYR A 143 6.84 -6.61 -2.93
CA TYR A 143 5.45 -6.44 -3.34
C TYR A 143 4.62 -7.64 -2.92
N ILE A 144 3.38 -7.38 -2.55
CA ILE A 144 2.33 -8.39 -2.38
C ILE A 144 1.21 -8.02 -3.34
N VAL A 145 0.82 -8.94 -4.19
CA VAL A 145 -0.38 -8.78 -5.02
C VAL A 145 -1.59 -9.04 -4.14
N LEU A 146 -2.36 -8.00 -3.85
CA LEU A 146 -3.51 -8.09 -2.96
C LEU A 146 -4.78 -8.52 -3.70
N ALA A 147 -4.95 -8.05 -4.94
CA ALA A 147 -6.09 -8.38 -5.79
C ALA A 147 -5.69 -8.27 -7.26
N GLY A 148 -6.34 -9.03 -8.13
CA GLY A 148 -6.06 -9.06 -9.56
C GLY A 148 -4.81 -9.84 -9.92
N SER A 149 -4.21 -9.48 -11.06
CA SER A 149 -2.97 -10.09 -11.57
C SER A 149 -2.18 -9.08 -12.39
N GLY A 150 -0.86 -9.30 -12.47
CA GLY A 150 0.03 -8.50 -13.30
C GLY A 150 1.22 -9.32 -13.80
N SER A 151 1.86 -8.84 -14.85
CA SER A 151 3.09 -9.42 -15.38
C SER A 151 4.30 -8.67 -14.82
N TRP A 152 5.20 -9.39 -14.20
CA TRP A 152 6.36 -8.85 -13.49
C TRP A 152 7.66 -9.38 -14.09
N SER A 153 8.66 -8.52 -14.23
CA SER A 153 10.01 -8.88 -14.63
C SER A 153 10.99 -8.36 -13.60
N LEU A 154 11.94 -9.19 -13.19
CA LEU A 154 13.04 -8.82 -12.29
C LEU A 154 14.35 -8.93 -13.08
N ASP A 155 15.22 -7.93 -12.95
CA ASP A 155 16.54 -7.87 -13.58
C ASP A 155 16.49 -8.09 -15.11
N ARG A 156 15.44 -7.59 -15.78
CA ARG A 156 15.19 -7.80 -17.23
C ARG A 156 15.06 -9.28 -17.60
N GLY A 157 14.69 -10.11 -16.64
CA GLY A 157 14.38 -11.52 -16.86
C GLY A 157 13.02 -11.71 -17.57
N PRO A 158 12.60 -12.94 -17.77
CA PRO A 158 11.30 -13.23 -18.38
C PRO A 158 10.16 -12.72 -17.49
N TYR A 159 9.10 -12.23 -18.11
CA TYR A 159 7.89 -11.85 -17.41
C TYR A 159 7.23 -13.06 -16.75
N GLN A 160 6.80 -12.89 -15.53
CA GLN A 160 6.03 -13.86 -14.76
C GLN A 160 4.70 -13.24 -14.34
N VAL A 161 3.62 -13.96 -14.56
CA VAL A 161 2.31 -13.55 -14.06
C VAL A 161 2.28 -13.78 -12.55
N LYS A 162 1.93 -12.73 -11.82
CA LYS A 162 1.69 -12.74 -10.38
C LYS A 162 0.21 -12.47 -10.13
N THR A 163 -0.36 -13.19 -9.17
CA THR A 163 -1.78 -13.14 -8.81
C THR A 163 -1.95 -12.83 -7.34
N ALA A 164 -3.18 -12.59 -6.92
CA ALA A 164 -3.49 -12.31 -5.51
C ALA A 164 -2.90 -13.39 -4.57
N GLY A 165 -2.11 -12.94 -3.60
CA GLY A 165 -1.36 -13.76 -2.65
C GLY A 165 0.11 -14.01 -3.02
N ASP A 166 0.54 -13.69 -4.23
CA ASP A 166 1.95 -13.76 -4.61
C ASP A 166 2.76 -12.62 -3.98
N ILE A 167 3.99 -12.96 -3.61
CA ILE A 167 4.98 -12.06 -3.02
C ILE A 167 6.24 -12.05 -3.89
#